data_870770ed4329465ccb6417b5a935250e
#
_entry.id   870770ed4329465ccb6417b5a935250e
#
_cell.length_a   1.000
_cell.length_b   1.000
_cell.length_c   1.000
_cell.angle_alpha   90.00
_cell.angle_beta   90.00
_cell.angle_gamma   90.00
#
_symmetry.space_group_name_H-M   'P 1'
#
loop_
_entity.id
_entity.type
_entity.pdbx_description
1 polymer ?
#
loop_
_entity_poly.entity_id
_entity_poly.type
_entity_poly.pdbx_seq_one_letter_code
_entity_poly.pdbx_strand_id
1 'polypeptide(L)'
;MCTLSWQIRDETLSLVFNRDEQRSRPVARPPETEAIDGVRVLAPQDPEGGGTWIAANEYGMVVCLMNNYRNGSLVRSDREYRSRGLLVRSLAPYHDLRELRIALADFDMHAYRPFHLVVFPGVFPPVEWQWNGSKLTETVGPPPVMTSAGLFPDYIPKKRIRLFRKATDGFMKTITGEEQLALHRSRRPWPPFMSIAMKWRDRGTVSLTHIKVDADAITMGYQPGDPVTTPHPMETSRLERTGSPKPARKTLSCEPYPENSIDVIRLLREKNPAMHKSLPGIARSGLRLIARENVINDRLNKFRGHPCNLFAAKVLHHFGVCGQLTPASGALPPIDSRPVFLANHPTGGHDGILLLHWLSTYYPGIHLIVNDLLWSLPPMRPYVVPVDVFGDSRKALKIVMAAFAGNHPLLVFPSGNTARKQKGVLTEAPWQKNPVKMAIKHQRTVVPVQISGYNSRLFYGAGRLRNLLRIPLNLEMLLLSHEFLSPKWKEFGLTVGQPMTPEQVQALGISDEERAESLRRICMRLNPPAAPAIVNPS
;
A
#
# COMPACT_ATOMS: atom_id res chain seq x y z
N MET A 1 17.43 7.67 -16.79
CA MET A 1 16.89 8.30 -15.55
C MET A 1 15.47 8.74 -15.85
N CYS A 2 14.52 8.60 -14.95
CA CYS A 2 13.12 8.99 -15.20
C CYS A 2 12.51 9.58 -13.93
N THR A 3 11.45 10.36 -14.07
CA THR A 3 10.66 10.86 -12.94
C THR A 3 9.18 10.65 -13.25
N LEU A 4 8.50 9.99 -12.33
CA LEU A 4 7.06 9.72 -12.33
C LEU A 4 6.45 10.37 -11.11
N SER A 5 5.37 11.12 -11.28
CA SER A 5 4.53 11.56 -10.16
C SER A 5 3.06 11.36 -10.48
N TRP A 6 2.25 11.19 -9.45
CA TRP A 6 0.81 11.04 -9.62
C TRP A 6 0.03 11.64 -8.47
N GLN A 7 -1.24 11.84 -8.71
CA GLN A 7 -2.22 12.19 -7.70
C GLN A 7 -3.59 11.63 -8.11
N ILE A 8 -4.37 11.28 -7.10
CA ILE A 8 -5.75 10.81 -7.27
C ILE A 8 -6.64 11.80 -6.54
N ARG A 9 -7.47 12.51 -7.29
CA ARG A 9 -8.39 13.52 -6.79
C ARG A 9 -9.74 13.37 -7.47
N ASP A 10 -10.81 13.46 -6.70
CA ASP A 10 -12.21 13.45 -7.21
C ASP A 10 -12.44 12.34 -8.25
N GLU A 11 -11.97 11.11 -7.93
CA GLU A 11 -12.02 9.93 -8.81
C GLU A 11 -11.29 10.08 -10.15
N THR A 12 -10.37 11.03 -10.25
CA THR A 12 -9.49 11.21 -11.39
C THR A 12 -8.04 10.92 -10.99
N LEU A 13 -7.38 10.05 -11.75
CA LEU A 13 -5.93 9.86 -11.70
C LEU A 13 -5.28 10.88 -12.63
N SER A 14 -4.33 11.66 -12.12
CA SER A 14 -3.40 12.48 -12.91
C SER A 14 -1.98 11.98 -12.70
N LEU A 15 -1.30 11.62 -13.77
CA LEU A 15 0.03 11.03 -13.77
C LEU A 15 0.92 11.78 -14.77
N VAL A 16 2.13 12.18 -14.34
CA VAL A 16 3.11 12.82 -15.21
C VAL A 16 4.43 12.04 -15.20
N PHE A 17 4.97 11.78 -16.37
CA PHE A 17 6.18 10.98 -16.58
C PHE A 17 7.19 11.71 -17.44
N ASN A 18 8.42 11.95 -16.92
CA ASN A 18 9.58 12.37 -17.72
C ASN A 18 10.39 11.14 -18.12
N ARG A 19 10.54 10.91 -19.41
CA ARG A 19 11.47 9.93 -19.97
C ARG A 19 12.83 10.56 -20.17
N ASP A 20 13.80 10.12 -19.42
CA ASP A 20 15.19 10.52 -19.58
C ASP A 20 15.96 9.44 -20.36
N GLU A 21 16.58 9.78 -21.47
CA GLU A 21 17.24 8.84 -22.37
C GLU A 21 18.48 9.47 -23.05
N GLN A 22 19.25 8.68 -23.77
CA GLN A 22 20.29 9.16 -24.68
C GLN A 22 19.65 9.92 -25.84
N ARG A 23 20.22 11.06 -26.21
CA ARG A 23 19.71 11.89 -27.32
C ARG A 23 19.95 11.28 -28.69
N SER A 24 20.90 10.34 -28.80
CA SER A 24 21.15 9.57 -30.00
C SER A 24 20.08 8.52 -30.29
N ARG A 25 19.25 8.17 -29.24
CA ARG A 25 18.16 7.22 -29.44
C ARG A 25 17.08 7.82 -30.33
N PRO A 26 16.51 7.06 -31.27
CA PRO A 26 15.45 7.54 -32.14
C PRO A 26 14.28 8.15 -31.35
N VAL A 27 13.68 9.21 -31.88
CA VAL A 27 12.51 9.84 -31.28
C VAL A 27 11.36 8.83 -31.22
N ALA A 28 10.75 8.73 -30.06
CA ALA A 28 9.62 7.83 -29.88
C ALA A 28 8.40 8.30 -30.71
N ARG A 29 7.61 7.35 -31.19
CA ARG A 29 6.35 7.64 -31.87
C ARG A 29 5.34 8.16 -30.84
N PRO A 30 4.49 9.14 -31.20
CA PRO A 30 3.42 9.63 -30.33
C PRO A 30 2.49 8.50 -29.88
N PRO A 31 1.68 8.73 -28.82
CA PRO A 31 0.69 7.76 -28.36
C PRO A 31 -0.34 7.45 -29.44
N GLU A 32 -0.47 6.19 -29.77
CA GLU A 32 -1.49 5.63 -30.65
C GLU A 32 -2.26 4.52 -29.94
N THR A 33 -3.52 4.31 -30.36
CA THR A 33 -4.33 3.21 -29.84
C THR A 33 -4.12 1.98 -30.71
N GLU A 34 -3.71 0.88 -30.10
CA GLU A 34 -3.61 -0.44 -30.73
C GLU A 34 -4.42 -1.48 -29.96
N ALA A 35 -4.80 -2.56 -30.59
CA ALA A 35 -5.41 -3.72 -29.94
C ALA A 35 -4.32 -4.74 -29.60
N ILE A 36 -4.17 -5.06 -28.30
CA ILE A 36 -3.26 -6.08 -27.81
C ILE A 36 -4.12 -7.12 -27.08
N ASP A 37 -4.10 -8.37 -27.52
CA ASP A 37 -4.91 -9.45 -26.96
C ASP A 37 -6.41 -9.09 -26.85
N GLY A 38 -6.93 -8.33 -27.85
CA GLY A 38 -8.33 -7.89 -27.89
C GLY A 38 -8.66 -6.67 -27.02
N VAL A 39 -7.69 -6.10 -26.30
CA VAL A 39 -7.85 -4.92 -25.46
C VAL A 39 -7.24 -3.70 -26.16
N ARG A 40 -7.97 -2.58 -26.18
CA ARG A 40 -7.46 -1.31 -26.72
C ARG A 40 -6.49 -0.67 -25.73
N VAL A 41 -5.27 -0.42 -26.20
CA VAL A 41 -4.17 0.15 -25.41
C VAL A 41 -3.67 1.42 -26.09
N LEU A 42 -3.57 2.49 -25.33
CA LEU A 42 -3.01 3.77 -25.74
C LEU A 42 -1.58 3.89 -25.20
N ALA A 43 -0.58 4.00 -26.06
CA ALA A 43 0.82 4.04 -25.67
C ALA A 43 1.71 4.73 -26.70
N PRO A 44 2.75 5.48 -26.29
CA PRO A 44 3.85 5.87 -27.18
C PRO A 44 4.72 4.64 -27.48
N GLN A 45 5.38 4.62 -28.62
CA GLN A 45 6.23 3.51 -29.03
C GLN A 45 7.70 3.90 -29.12
N ASP A 46 8.58 3.08 -28.56
CA ASP A 46 10.02 3.15 -28.76
C ASP A 46 10.40 2.38 -30.04
N PRO A 47 10.80 3.05 -31.11
CA PRO A 47 11.06 2.40 -32.40
C PRO A 47 12.27 1.46 -32.39
N GLU A 48 13.25 1.67 -31.49
CA GLU A 48 14.42 0.82 -31.37
C GLU A 48 14.11 -0.44 -30.53
N GLY A 49 13.41 -0.27 -29.40
CA GLY A 49 13.11 -1.38 -28.49
C GLY A 49 11.82 -2.14 -28.81
N GLY A 50 10.99 -1.65 -29.72
CA GLY A 50 9.70 -2.23 -30.11
C GLY A 50 8.64 -2.24 -29.00
N GLY A 51 8.93 -1.66 -27.84
CA GLY A 51 8.05 -1.60 -26.66
C GLY A 51 7.69 -0.17 -26.26
N THR A 52 7.23 -0.02 -25.03
CA THR A 52 6.88 1.27 -24.45
C THR A 52 7.32 1.35 -22.97
N TRP A 53 7.39 2.56 -22.41
CA TRP A 53 7.68 2.79 -20.97
C TRP A 53 6.42 3.13 -20.19
N ILE A 54 5.32 3.40 -20.88
CA ILE A 54 4.03 3.77 -20.29
C ILE A 54 2.91 3.38 -21.26
N ALA A 55 1.87 2.77 -20.73
CA ALA A 55 0.69 2.37 -21.49
C ALA A 55 -0.55 2.51 -20.62
N ALA A 56 -1.68 2.83 -21.24
CA ALA A 56 -2.98 2.86 -20.60
C ALA A 56 -4.00 2.08 -21.41
N ASN A 57 -4.81 1.22 -20.80
CA ASN A 57 -5.82 0.44 -21.51
C ASN A 57 -7.24 1.00 -21.32
N GLU A 58 -8.16 0.57 -22.15
CA GLU A 58 -9.56 1.00 -22.16
C GLU A 58 -10.32 0.77 -20.84
N TYR A 59 -9.80 -0.08 -19.94
CA TYR A 59 -10.36 -0.28 -18.60
C TYR A 59 -9.84 0.75 -17.57
N GLY A 60 -8.91 1.63 -17.97
CA GLY A 60 -8.32 2.66 -17.14
C GLY A 60 -7.12 2.19 -16.32
N MET A 61 -6.58 1.00 -16.58
CA MET A 61 -5.32 0.58 -15.97
C MET A 61 -4.15 1.24 -16.70
N VAL A 62 -3.19 1.79 -15.93
CA VAL A 62 -1.97 2.39 -16.46
C VAL A 62 -0.77 1.60 -15.96
N VAL A 63 0.13 1.22 -16.87
CA VAL A 63 1.37 0.48 -16.58
C VAL A 63 2.55 1.37 -16.94
N CYS A 64 3.45 1.61 -15.99
CA CYS A 64 4.66 2.42 -16.17
C CYS A 64 5.91 1.64 -15.77
N LEU A 65 7.02 1.88 -16.46
CA LEU A 65 8.29 1.26 -16.10
C LEU A 65 9.43 2.27 -16.07
N MET A 66 10.25 2.19 -15.03
CA MET A 66 11.49 2.93 -14.88
C MET A 66 12.67 1.98 -14.65
N ASN A 67 13.84 2.38 -15.09
CA ASN A 67 15.07 1.64 -14.84
C ASN A 67 15.44 1.70 -13.35
N ASN A 68 15.85 0.57 -12.77
CA ASN A 68 16.44 0.52 -11.43
C ASN A 68 17.97 0.45 -11.56
N TYR A 69 18.65 1.49 -11.08
CA TYR A 69 20.12 1.61 -11.18
C TYR A 69 20.84 1.33 -9.86
N ARG A 70 20.12 1.15 -8.75
CA ARG A 70 20.73 0.98 -7.42
C ARG A 70 21.58 -0.28 -7.31
N ASN A 71 21.26 -1.30 -8.09
CA ASN A 71 21.92 -2.60 -8.03
C ASN A 71 22.68 -2.91 -9.33
N GLY A 72 23.38 -1.93 -9.89
CA GLY A 72 24.14 -2.07 -11.14
C GLY A 72 25.17 -3.21 -11.13
N SER A 73 25.70 -3.57 -9.95
CA SER A 73 26.60 -4.71 -9.77
C SER A 73 25.98 -6.09 -10.02
N LEU A 74 24.64 -6.18 -9.99
CA LEU A 74 23.90 -7.41 -10.30
C LEU A 74 23.61 -7.59 -11.80
N VAL A 75 23.93 -6.60 -12.62
CA VAL A 75 23.79 -6.68 -14.09
C VAL A 75 25.02 -7.33 -14.67
N ARG A 76 24.86 -8.51 -15.25
CA ARG A 76 25.95 -9.23 -15.91
C ARG A 76 26.22 -8.62 -17.28
N SER A 77 27.48 -8.31 -17.58
CA SER A 77 27.91 -7.74 -18.86
C SER A 77 27.93 -8.76 -20.01
N ASP A 78 28.00 -10.04 -19.66
CA ASP A 78 28.08 -11.19 -20.58
C ASP A 78 26.70 -11.73 -20.99
N ARG A 79 25.61 -11.10 -20.55
CA ARG A 79 24.24 -11.56 -20.82
C ARG A 79 23.48 -10.58 -21.71
N GLU A 80 22.80 -11.12 -22.72
CA GLU A 80 21.78 -10.38 -23.47
C GLU A 80 20.49 -10.25 -22.64
N TYR A 81 19.94 -9.05 -22.62
CA TYR A 81 18.71 -8.74 -21.92
C TYR A 81 17.62 -8.30 -22.89
N ARG A 82 16.41 -8.78 -22.65
CA ARG A 82 15.22 -8.30 -23.39
C ARG A 82 14.93 -6.85 -23.04
N SER A 83 14.33 -6.13 -24.00
CA SER A 83 13.84 -4.77 -23.76
C SER A 83 12.74 -4.79 -22.68
N ARG A 84 12.94 -3.97 -21.63
CA ARG A 84 11.93 -3.81 -20.56
C ARG A 84 10.63 -3.20 -21.07
N GLY A 85 10.66 -2.46 -22.17
CA GLY A 85 9.49 -1.90 -22.83
C GLY A 85 8.53 -2.97 -23.36
N LEU A 86 9.03 -4.16 -23.71
CA LEU A 86 8.21 -5.30 -24.11
C LEU A 86 7.41 -5.85 -22.92
N LEU A 87 7.97 -5.81 -21.71
CA LEU A 87 7.24 -6.21 -20.50
C LEU A 87 6.03 -5.30 -20.25
N VAL A 88 6.20 -3.97 -20.42
CA VAL A 88 5.06 -3.03 -20.30
C VAL A 88 3.99 -3.37 -21.33
N ARG A 89 4.39 -3.62 -22.59
CA ARG A 89 3.45 -3.96 -23.66
C ARG A 89 2.69 -5.26 -23.38
N SER A 90 3.37 -6.29 -22.88
CA SER A 90 2.74 -7.57 -22.52
C SER A 90 1.81 -7.47 -21.32
N LEU A 91 2.03 -6.52 -20.40
CA LEU A 91 1.19 -6.33 -19.21
C LEU A 91 0.08 -5.29 -19.42
N ALA A 92 0.14 -4.49 -20.47
CA ALA A 92 -0.84 -3.44 -20.75
C ALA A 92 -2.28 -3.94 -20.94
N PRO A 93 -2.56 -5.13 -21.55
CA PRO A 93 -3.93 -5.60 -21.74
C PRO A 93 -4.63 -6.06 -20.46
N TYR A 94 -3.91 -6.36 -19.38
CA TYR A 94 -4.55 -6.79 -18.14
C TYR A 94 -5.38 -5.65 -17.52
N HIS A 95 -6.53 -6.00 -16.95
CA HIS A 95 -7.46 -5.05 -16.32
C HIS A 95 -7.70 -5.38 -14.83
N ASP A 96 -7.21 -6.52 -14.37
CA ASP A 96 -7.29 -6.98 -12.98
C ASP A 96 -5.88 -7.18 -12.41
N LEU A 97 -5.60 -6.59 -11.24
CA LEU A 97 -4.30 -6.73 -10.57
C LEU A 97 -3.96 -8.17 -10.20
N ARG A 98 -4.96 -9.01 -9.94
CA ARG A 98 -4.74 -10.42 -9.59
C ARG A 98 -4.25 -11.19 -10.80
N GLU A 99 -4.89 -11.00 -11.96
CA GLU A 99 -4.47 -11.62 -13.21
C GLU A 99 -3.08 -11.13 -13.62
N LEU A 100 -2.83 -9.82 -13.52
CA LEU A 100 -1.52 -9.24 -13.80
C LEU A 100 -0.43 -9.82 -12.88
N ARG A 101 -0.71 -10.05 -11.59
CA ARG A 101 0.24 -10.68 -10.67
C ARG A 101 0.55 -12.12 -11.05
N ILE A 102 -0.47 -12.88 -11.45
CA ILE A 102 -0.27 -14.26 -11.92
C ILE A 102 0.62 -14.24 -13.17
N ALA A 103 0.28 -13.41 -14.15
CA ALA A 103 1.09 -13.27 -15.35
C ALA A 103 2.53 -12.83 -15.03
N LEU A 104 2.71 -11.87 -14.12
CA LEU A 104 4.03 -11.38 -13.72
C LEU A 104 4.89 -12.47 -13.06
N ALA A 105 4.28 -13.42 -12.35
CA ALA A 105 4.98 -14.55 -11.74
C ALA A 105 5.50 -15.55 -12.77
N ASP A 106 4.90 -15.62 -13.95
CA ASP A 106 5.29 -16.53 -15.04
C ASP A 106 6.40 -15.93 -15.92
N PHE A 107 6.72 -14.64 -15.77
CA PHE A 107 7.83 -14.03 -16.52
C PHE A 107 9.19 -14.49 -15.99
N ASP A 108 10.11 -14.84 -16.90
CA ASP A 108 11.52 -14.97 -16.55
C ASP A 108 12.11 -13.57 -16.26
N MET A 109 12.05 -13.17 -14.99
CA MET A 109 12.58 -11.87 -14.54
C MET A 109 14.06 -11.72 -14.83
N HIS A 110 14.82 -12.83 -14.85
CA HIS A 110 16.24 -12.79 -15.17
C HIS A 110 16.54 -12.41 -16.62
N ALA A 111 15.56 -12.51 -17.52
CA ALA A 111 15.69 -12.00 -18.88
C ALA A 111 15.73 -10.47 -18.96
N TYR A 112 15.45 -9.75 -17.88
CA TYR A 112 15.37 -8.29 -17.86
C TYR A 112 16.39 -7.68 -16.89
N ARG A 113 16.93 -6.52 -17.29
CA ARG A 113 17.72 -5.68 -16.37
C ARG A 113 16.82 -5.14 -15.26
N PRO A 114 17.38 -4.80 -14.08
CA PRO A 114 16.61 -4.26 -12.96
C PRO A 114 15.69 -3.10 -13.35
N PHE A 115 14.47 -3.08 -12.75
CA PHE A 115 13.43 -2.11 -13.07
C PHE A 115 12.51 -1.83 -11.86
N HIS A 116 11.75 -0.76 -12.00
CA HIS A 116 10.54 -0.45 -11.22
C HIS A 116 9.36 -0.50 -12.19
N LEU A 117 8.41 -1.38 -11.96
CA LEU A 117 7.14 -1.48 -12.68
C LEU A 117 6.05 -0.93 -11.77
N VAL A 118 5.35 0.11 -12.20
CA VAL A 118 4.28 0.76 -11.42
C VAL A 118 2.97 0.61 -12.19
N VAL A 119 1.99 0.02 -11.53
CA VAL A 119 0.66 -0.22 -12.11
C VAL A 119 -0.39 0.56 -11.33
N PHE A 120 -1.17 1.32 -12.05
CA PHE A 120 -2.30 2.09 -11.54
C PHE A 120 -3.60 1.40 -11.96
N PRO A 121 -4.32 0.77 -11.05
CA PRO A 121 -5.60 0.13 -11.37
C PRO A 121 -6.73 1.18 -11.35
N GLY A 122 -6.72 2.10 -12.31
CA GLY A 122 -7.62 3.24 -12.36
C GLY A 122 -7.38 4.23 -11.22
N VAL A 123 -8.43 4.56 -10.47
CA VAL A 123 -8.40 5.53 -9.37
C VAL A 123 -7.96 4.93 -8.02
N PHE A 124 -7.49 3.69 -8.01
CA PHE A 124 -6.94 3.06 -6.82
C PHE A 124 -5.47 3.42 -6.64
N PRO A 125 -4.94 3.38 -5.41
CA PRO A 125 -3.51 3.53 -5.18
C PRO A 125 -2.71 2.52 -5.99
N PRO A 126 -1.58 2.94 -6.55
CA PRO A 126 -0.75 2.08 -7.38
C PRO A 126 -0.06 0.98 -6.58
N VAL A 127 0.37 -0.03 -7.33
CA VAL A 127 1.27 -1.07 -6.85
C VAL A 127 2.57 -0.98 -7.64
N GLU A 128 3.69 -1.05 -6.94
CA GLU A 128 5.02 -1.09 -7.53
C GLU A 128 5.61 -2.48 -7.38
N TRP A 129 6.15 -3.03 -8.47
CA TRP A 129 7.06 -4.17 -8.44
C TRP A 129 8.47 -3.71 -8.75
N GLN A 130 9.37 -3.94 -7.81
CA GLN A 130 10.79 -3.66 -7.98
C GLN A 130 11.56 -4.96 -8.23
N TRP A 131 12.13 -5.09 -9.40
CA TRP A 131 13.12 -6.10 -9.74
C TRP A 131 14.51 -5.54 -9.50
N ASN A 132 15.30 -6.20 -8.67
CA ASN A 132 16.67 -5.76 -8.36
C ASN A 132 17.76 -6.58 -9.05
N GLY A 133 17.41 -7.56 -9.89
CA GLY A 133 18.32 -8.51 -10.54
C GLY A 133 18.37 -9.89 -9.87
N SER A 134 17.85 -10.02 -8.66
CA SER A 134 17.78 -11.30 -7.95
C SER A 134 16.43 -11.56 -7.31
N LYS A 135 15.71 -10.50 -6.93
CA LYS A 135 14.45 -10.58 -6.20
C LYS A 135 13.45 -9.55 -6.72
N LEU A 136 12.21 -10.00 -6.91
CA LEU A 136 11.06 -9.13 -7.16
C LEU A 136 10.38 -8.81 -5.82
N THR A 137 10.18 -7.53 -5.53
CA THR A 137 9.46 -7.06 -4.34
C THR A 137 8.26 -6.23 -4.76
N GLU A 138 7.14 -6.38 -4.07
CA GLU A 138 5.92 -5.63 -4.30
C GLU A 138 5.77 -4.54 -3.22
N THR A 139 5.41 -3.31 -3.62
CA THR A 139 5.05 -2.22 -2.70
C THR A 139 3.63 -1.77 -2.99
N VAL A 140 2.77 -1.82 -1.99
CA VAL A 140 1.39 -1.35 -2.07
C VAL A 140 1.33 0.10 -1.59
N GLY A 141 0.73 0.97 -2.42
CA GLY A 141 0.58 2.39 -2.12
C GLY A 141 1.92 3.14 -2.01
N PRO A 142 2.85 3.02 -2.98
CA PRO A 142 4.12 3.74 -2.92
C PRO A 142 3.90 5.27 -2.84
N PRO A 143 4.90 6.04 -2.35
CA PRO A 143 4.83 7.50 -2.30
C PRO A 143 4.54 8.11 -3.68
N PRO A 144 3.75 9.21 -3.78
CA PRO A 144 3.21 9.72 -5.05
C PRO A 144 4.25 10.37 -5.96
N VAL A 145 5.51 10.04 -5.78
CA VAL A 145 6.60 10.38 -6.68
C VAL A 145 7.68 9.31 -6.64
N MET A 146 8.11 8.89 -7.80
CA MET A 146 9.23 7.97 -7.99
C MET A 146 10.21 8.54 -9.00
N THR A 147 11.48 8.29 -8.78
CA THR A 147 12.52 8.76 -9.69
C THR A 147 13.72 7.83 -9.65
N SER A 148 14.29 7.61 -10.80
CA SER A 148 15.50 6.81 -10.97
C SER A 148 16.66 7.67 -11.48
N ALA A 149 17.89 7.29 -11.15
CA ALA A 149 19.09 7.97 -11.64
C ALA A 149 20.22 6.95 -11.81
N GLY A 150 20.87 6.96 -12.99
CA GLY A 150 22.04 6.13 -13.26
C GLY A 150 23.31 6.70 -12.65
N LEU A 151 23.35 8.01 -12.44
CA LEU A 151 24.42 8.70 -11.74
C LEU A 151 23.95 9.05 -10.32
N PHE A 152 24.75 8.76 -9.30
CA PHE A 152 24.40 8.96 -7.90
C PHE A 152 22.99 8.46 -7.54
N PRO A 153 22.71 7.14 -7.71
CA PRO A 153 21.36 6.57 -7.64
C PRO A 153 20.67 6.74 -6.28
N ASP A 154 21.43 6.98 -5.21
CA ASP A 154 20.90 7.25 -3.87
C ASP A 154 20.74 8.74 -3.54
N TYR A 155 21.41 9.63 -4.26
CA TYR A 155 21.42 11.05 -3.98
C TYR A 155 20.44 11.86 -4.84
N ILE A 156 20.51 11.71 -6.17
CA ILE A 156 19.66 12.46 -7.11
C ILE A 156 18.16 12.21 -6.86
N PRO A 157 17.69 10.97 -6.71
CA PRO A 157 16.29 10.70 -6.39
C PRO A 157 15.83 11.42 -5.12
N LYS A 158 16.62 11.40 -4.06
CA LYS A 158 16.28 12.09 -2.81
C LYS A 158 16.09 13.60 -3.01
N LYS A 159 16.92 14.24 -3.84
CA LYS A 159 16.81 15.68 -4.13
C LYS A 159 15.58 16.00 -4.95
N ARG A 160 15.24 15.18 -5.97
CA ARG A 160 14.03 15.34 -6.78
C ARG A 160 12.77 15.13 -5.91
N ILE A 161 12.70 14.06 -5.15
CA ILE A 161 11.58 13.76 -4.22
C ILE A 161 11.37 14.90 -3.22
N ARG A 162 12.45 15.51 -2.71
CA ARG A 162 12.36 16.68 -1.79
C ARG A 162 11.61 17.87 -2.39
N LEU A 163 11.74 18.12 -3.69
CA LEU A 163 11.00 19.19 -4.36
C LEU A 163 9.49 18.90 -4.38
N PHE A 164 9.09 17.68 -4.74
CA PHE A 164 7.69 17.28 -4.69
C PHE A 164 7.14 17.33 -3.26
N ARG A 165 7.88 16.81 -2.28
CA ARG A 165 7.48 16.89 -0.86
C ARG A 165 7.27 18.31 -0.38
N LYS A 166 8.12 19.27 -0.81
CA LYS A 166 7.95 20.68 -0.49
C LYS A 166 6.69 21.26 -1.12
N ALA A 167 6.42 20.95 -2.39
CA ALA A 167 5.24 21.43 -3.12
C ALA A 167 3.94 20.88 -2.56
N THR A 168 3.97 19.66 -2.02
CA THR A 168 2.79 18.90 -1.55
C THR A 168 2.69 18.81 -0.02
N ASP A 169 3.42 19.63 0.72
CA ASP A 169 3.46 19.58 2.20
C ASP A 169 3.65 18.14 2.71
N GLY A 170 4.76 17.52 2.35
CA GLY A 170 5.08 16.15 2.75
C GLY A 170 4.23 15.07 2.07
N PHE A 171 3.61 15.35 0.94
CA PHE A 171 2.62 14.55 0.21
C PHE A 171 1.20 14.58 0.80
N MET A 172 0.92 15.48 1.73
CA MET A 172 -0.39 15.61 2.37
C MET A 172 -1.33 16.57 1.63
N LYS A 173 -0.79 17.43 0.76
CA LYS A 173 -1.54 18.40 -0.04
C LYS A 173 -1.53 17.96 -1.50
N THR A 174 -2.68 17.92 -2.14
CA THR A 174 -2.80 17.80 -3.59
C THR A 174 -2.43 19.13 -4.26
N ILE A 175 -1.80 19.06 -5.41
CA ILE A 175 -1.47 20.20 -6.26
C ILE A 175 -2.32 20.15 -7.54
N THR A 176 -2.45 21.27 -8.25
CA THR A 176 -3.14 21.27 -9.54
C THR A 176 -2.35 20.50 -10.60
N GLY A 177 -3.00 20.07 -11.68
CA GLY A 177 -2.32 19.45 -12.82
C GLY A 177 -1.27 20.37 -13.45
N GLU A 178 -1.51 21.68 -13.45
CA GLU A 178 -0.55 22.69 -13.93
C GLU A 178 0.68 22.80 -13.03
N GLU A 179 0.48 22.83 -11.70
CA GLU A 179 1.58 22.80 -10.72
C GLU A 179 2.39 21.51 -10.84
N GLN A 180 1.74 20.37 -11.08
CA GLN A 180 2.40 19.10 -11.31
C GLN A 180 3.25 19.14 -12.60
N LEU A 181 2.70 19.63 -13.70
CA LEU A 181 3.42 19.83 -14.96
C LEU A 181 4.58 20.82 -14.82
N ALA A 182 4.40 21.92 -14.08
CA ALA A 182 5.45 22.90 -13.81
C ALA A 182 6.64 22.27 -13.05
N LEU A 183 6.38 21.36 -12.09
CA LEU A 183 7.44 20.59 -11.42
C LEU A 183 8.20 19.71 -12.43
N HIS A 184 7.48 19.02 -13.31
CA HIS A 184 8.07 18.15 -14.33
C HIS A 184 8.85 18.90 -15.42
N ARG A 185 8.53 20.17 -15.67
CA ARG A 185 9.25 21.10 -16.55
C ARG A 185 10.37 21.85 -15.83
N SER A 186 10.65 21.54 -14.57
CA SER A 186 11.63 22.28 -13.76
C SER A 186 13.06 21.81 -13.98
N ARG A 187 13.99 22.80 -14.13
CA ARG A 187 15.44 22.59 -14.08
C ARG A 187 15.98 22.49 -12.64
N ARG A 188 15.13 22.19 -11.69
CA ARG A 188 15.53 21.95 -10.30
C ARG A 188 15.51 20.45 -9.98
N PRO A 189 16.35 19.95 -9.01
CA PRO A 189 17.45 20.69 -8.37
C PRO A 189 18.58 21.02 -9.34
N TRP A 190 19.35 22.03 -9.02
CA TRP A 190 20.57 22.36 -9.77
C TRP A 190 21.73 21.47 -9.28
N PRO A 191 22.72 21.07 -10.09
CA PRO A 191 22.89 21.39 -11.54
C PRO A 191 21.92 20.58 -12.45
N PRO A 192 21.82 20.98 -13.75
CA PRO A 192 20.80 20.43 -14.68
C PRO A 192 20.79 18.91 -14.85
N PHE A 193 21.89 18.22 -14.67
CA PHE A 193 21.92 16.74 -14.71
C PHE A 193 21.19 16.09 -13.51
N MET A 194 20.96 16.85 -12.43
CA MET A 194 20.16 16.38 -11.29
C MET A 194 18.68 16.76 -11.41
N SER A 195 18.35 17.72 -12.29
CA SER A 195 17.00 18.28 -12.38
C SER A 195 15.94 17.26 -12.80
N ILE A 196 14.67 17.58 -12.51
CA ILE A 196 13.52 16.77 -12.90
C ILE A 196 13.44 16.71 -14.44
N ALA A 197 13.43 17.88 -15.13
CA ALA A 197 13.69 17.96 -16.55
C ALA A 197 15.21 17.94 -16.75
N MET A 198 15.77 16.76 -16.91
CA MET A 198 17.21 16.56 -16.91
C MET A 198 17.87 17.06 -18.21
N LYS A 199 19.06 17.64 -18.06
CA LYS A 199 19.93 17.98 -19.19
C LYS A 199 21.39 17.68 -18.83
N TRP A 200 22.00 16.76 -19.55
CA TRP A 200 23.42 16.43 -19.41
C TRP A 200 23.99 15.87 -20.71
N ARG A 201 25.16 16.40 -21.14
CA ARG A 201 25.93 15.90 -22.27
C ARG A 201 25.04 15.35 -23.39
N ASP A 202 25.14 14.05 -23.63
CA ASP A 202 24.40 13.24 -24.61
C ASP A 202 23.03 12.75 -24.12
N ARG A 203 22.65 13.04 -22.86
CA ARG A 203 21.43 12.55 -22.21
C ARG A 203 20.55 13.68 -21.75
N GLY A 204 19.26 13.43 -21.69
CA GLY A 204 18.29 14.40 -21.18
C GLY A 204 16.90 13.83 -21.11
N THR A 205 15.98 14.64 -20.62
CA THR A 205 14.56 14.36 -20.78
C THR A 205 14.22 14.52 -22.27
N VAL A 206 13.76 13.44 -22.86
CA VAL A 206 13.45 13.36 -24.30
C VAL A 206 11.96 13.35 -24.60
N SER A 207 11.13 13.19 -23.58
CA SER A 207 9.68 13.39 -23.68
C SER A 207 9.05 13.57 -22.30
N LEU A 208 7.88 14.21 -22.29
CA LEU A 208 6.99 14.35 -21.15
C LEU A 208 5.63 13.78 -21.53
N THR A 209 5.11 12.87 -20.71
CA THR A 209 3.79 12.27 -20.87
C THR A 209 2.90 12.66 -19.69
N HIS A 210 1.66 13.10 -19.96
CA HIS A 210 0.66 13.39 -18.95
C HIS A 210 -0.58 12.55 -19.20
N ILE A 211 -0.91 11.65 -18.28
CA ILE A 211 -2.11 10.81 -18.37
C ILE A 211 -3.14 11.29 -17.35
N LYS A 212 -4.38 11.41 -17.80
CA LYS A 212 -5.55 11.55 -16.96
C LYS A 212 -6.48 10.37 -17.21
N VAL A 213 -6.94 9.74 -16.12
CA VAL A 213 -7.94 8.68 -16.16
C VAL A 213 -9.11 9.16 -15.30
N ASP A 214 -10.25 9.37 -15.93
CA ASP A 214 -11.52 9.70 -15.28
C ASP A 214 -12.54 8.56 -15.44
N ALA A 215 -13.81 8.81 -15.16
CA ALA A 215 -14.86 7.80 -15.27
C ALA A 215 -15.09 7.35 -16.73
N ASP A 216 -14.94 8.25 -17.70
CA ASP A 216 -15.39 8.06 -19.07
C ASP A 216 -14.23 7.79 -20.05
N ALA A 217 -13.05 8.33 -19.77
CA ALA A 217 -11.95 8.31 -20.73
C ALA A 217 -10.56 8.28 -20.10
N ILE A 218 -9.61 7.89 -20.92
CA ILE A 218 -8.17 8.10 -20.71
C ILE A 218 -7.72 9.18 -21.69
N THR A 219 -7.07 10.20 -21.16
CA THR A 219 -6.44 11.25 -21.97
C THR A 219 -4.94 11.19 -21.78
N MET A 220 -4.17 11.03 -22.85
CA MET A 220 -2.71 11.00 -22.83
C MET A 220 -2.15 12.18 -23.63
N GLY A 221 -1.65 13.16 -22.93
CA GLY A 221 -0.86 14.26 -23.47
C GLY A 221 0.60 13.84 -23.64
N TYR A 222 1.18 14.11 -24.79
CA TYR A 222 2.56 13.78 -25.11
C TYR A 222 3.30 14.99 -25.68
N GLN A 223 4.45 15.31 -25.12
CA GLN A 223 5.35 16.36 -25.58
C GLN A 223 6.70 15.72 -25.91
N PRO A 224 7.08 15.60 -27.19
CA PRO A 224 8.40 15.12 -27.58
C PRO A 224 9.47 16.16 -27.27
N GLY A 225 10.71 15.70 -27.07
CA GLY A 225 11.87 16.54 -26.81
C GLY A 225 12.00 17.02 -25.37
N ASP A 226 12.83 18.01 -25.18
CA ASP A 226 13.09 18.61 -23.87
C ASP A 226 11.92 19.51 -23.44
N PRO A 227 11.18 19.18 -22.37
CA PRO A 227 9.94 19.86 -22.01
C PRO A 227 10.13 21.33 -21.55
N VAL A 228 11.37 21.78 -21.40
CA VAL A 228 11.71 23.17 -21.01
C VAL A 228 12.04 24.05 -22.20
N THR A 229 12.73 23.50 -23.19
CA THR A 229 13.28 24.28 -24.33
C THR A 229 12.57 23.98 -25.65
N THR A 230 11.84 22.89 -25.75
CA THR A 230 11.14 22.53 -26.97
C THR A 230 9.77 23.21 -27.03
N PRO A 231 9.48 24.01 -28.06
CA PRO A 231 8.22 24.75 -28.16
C PRO A 231 7.04 23.88 -28.64
N HIS A 232 7.23 22.57 -28.78
CA HIS A 232 6.17 21.67 -29.24
C HIS A 232 5.01 21.67 -28.26
N PRO A 233 3.78 21.92 -28.71
CA PRO A 233 2.60 21.77 -27.90
C PRO A 233 2.47 20.30 -27.45
N MET A 234 1.80 20.09 -26.35
CA MET A 234 1.45 18.74 -25.91
C MET A 234 0.33 18.20 -26.81
N GLU A 235 0.65 17.22 -27.62
CA GLU A 235 -0.34 16.50 -28.41
C GLU A 235 -1.16 15.60 -27.51
N THR A 236 -2.47 15.55 -27.71
CA THR A 236 -3.39 14.83 -26.84
C THR A 236 -4.11 13.75 -27.62
N SER A 237 -3.96 12.51 -27.17
CA SER A 237 -4.72 11.35 -27.64
C SER A 237 -5.75 10.96 -26.58
N ARG A 238 -6.91 10.48 -27.03
CA ARG A 238 -8.02 10.10 -26.17
C ARG A 238 -8.48 8.66 -26.46
N LEU A 239 -8.70 7.89 -25.42
CA LEU A 239 -9.27 6.55 -25.46
C LEU A 239 -10.51 6.51 -24.57
N GLU A 240 -11.67 6.23 -25.14
CA GLU A 240 -12.88 6.03 -24.38
C GLU A 240 -12.79 4.77 -23.54
N ARG A 241 -13.20 4.88 -22.28
CA ARG A 241 -13.21 3.73 -21.38
C ARG A 241 -14.36 2.80 -21.73
N THR A 242 -14.02 1.55 -21.88
CA THR A 242 -14.98 0.47 -21.78
C THR A 242 -15.23 0.25 -20.29
N GLY A 243 -16.46 0.28 -19.86
CA GLY A 243 -16.77 0.00 -18.45
C GLY A 243 -16.07 -1.29 -18.06
N SER A 244 -15.24 -1.26 -17.02
CA SER A 244 -14.59 -2.49 -16.52
C SER A 244 -15.62 -3.59 -16.50
N PRO A 245 -15.34 -4.80 -17.03
CA PRO A 245 -16.24 -5.92 -16.86
C PRO A 245 -16.62 -5.88 -15.38
N LYS A 246 -17.89 -5.65 -15.08
CA LYS A 246 -18.34 -5.46 -13.69
C LYS A 246 -17.64 -6.57 -12.93
N PRO A 247 -16.78 -6.29 -11.94
CA PRO A 247 -16.29 -7.36 -11.12
C PRO A 247 -17.53 -8.14 -10.75
N ALA A 248 -17.53 -9.45 -10.84
CA ALA A 248 -18.70 -10.31 -10.59
C ALA A 248 -19.22 -10.16 -9.15
N ARG A 249 -19.06 -8.98 -8.57
CA ARG A 249 -19.41 -8.56 -7.23
C ARG A 249 -20.27 -7.32 -7.29
N LYS A 250 -21.42 -7.46 -6.69
CA LYS A 250 -22.15 -6.32 -6.13
C LYS A 250 -21.12 -5.46 -5.40
N THR A 251 -20.81 -4.29 -5.94
CA THR A 251 -20.12 -3.23 -5.21
C THR A 251 -20.97 -3.04 -3.96
N LEU A 252 -20.46 -3.45 -2.80
CA LEU A 252 -21.18 -3.26 -1.56
C LEU A 252 -21.30 -1.75 -1.40
N SER A 253 -22.51 -1.23 -1.70
CA SER A 253 -22.82 0.16 -1.49
C SER A 253 -22.63 0.43 0.00
N CYS A 254 -21.72 1.34 0.32
CA CYS A 254 -21.58 1.79 1.70
C CYS A 254 -22.76 2.70 2.02
N GLU A 255 -23.53 2.34 3.02
CA GLU A 255 -24.47 3.28 3.61
C GLU A 255 -23.71 4.53 4.08
N PRO A 256 -24.29 5.73 3.90
CA PRO A 256 -23.70 6.96 4.44
C PRO A 256 -23.51 6.78 5.95
N TYR A 257 -22.30 6.98 6.43
CA TYR A 257 -22.02 6.87 7.85
C TYR A 257 -22.12 8.24 8.56
N PRO A 258 -22.38 8.26 9.89
CA PRO A 258 -22.51 9.50 10.64
C PRO A 258 -21.22 10.33 10.59
N GLU A 259 -21.34 11.65 10.60
CA GLU A 259 -20.19 12.56 10.56
C GLU A 259 -19.18 12.35 11.69
N ASN A 260 -19.65 11.91 12.84
CA ASN A 260 -18.83 11.58 14.02
C ASN A 260 -18.80 10.06 14.25
N SER A 261 -18.25 9.32 13.29
CA SER A 261 -18.14 7.86 13.35
C SER A 261 -17.31 7.41 14.55
N ILE A 262 -16.26 8.15 14.89
CA ILE A 262 -15.46 7.93 16.08
C ILE A 262 -15.91 8.92 17.16
N ASP A 263 -16.53 8.41 18.21
CA ASP A 263 -16.94 9.14 19.40
C ASP A 263 -16.33 8.45 20.63
N VAL A 264 -15.23 9.02 21.13
CA VAL A 264 -14.45 8.47 22.25
C VAL A 264 -15.28 8.38 23.53
N ILE A 265 -16.19 9.33 23.75
CA ILE A 265 -17.03 9.33 24.97
C ILE A 265 -18.15 8.31 24.89
N ARG A 266 -18.75 8.13 23.73
CA ARG A 266 -19.71 7.06 23.49
C ARG A 266 -19.05 5.70 23.70
N LEU A 267 -17.87 5.48 23.11
CA LEU A 267 -17.10 4.24 23.30
C LEU A 267 -16.72 4.00 24.77
N LEU A 268 -16.30 5.04 25.48
CA LEU A 268 -16.01 4.93 26.91
C LEU A 268 -17.27 4.55 27.70
N ARG A 269 -18.41 5.16 27.40
CA ARG A 269 -19.69 4.87 28.06
C ARG A 269 -20.14 3.43 27.82
N GLU A 270 -19.98 2.94 26.60
CA GLU A 270 -20.36 1.58 26.21
C GLU A 270 -19.43 0.52 26.81
N LYS A 271 -18.10 0.77 26.78
CA LYS A 271 -17.08 -0.20 27.19
C LYS A 271 -16.72 -0.14 28.68
N ASN A 272 -16.86 1.00 29.33
CA ASN A 272 -16.59 1.18 30.76
C ASN A 272 -17.55 2.22 31.37
N PRO A 273 -18.84 1.83 31.61
CA PRO A 273 -19.85 2.74 32.14
C PRO A 273 -19.48 3.32 33.53
N ALA A 274 -18.80 2.54 34.38
CA ALA A 274 -18.38 2.98 35.70
C ALA A 274 -17.38 4.15 35.59
N MET A 275 -16.35 4.01 34.77
CA MET A 275 -15.39 5.06 34.52
C MET A 275 -16.02 6.28 33.84
N HIS A 276 -16.91 6.08 32.87
CA HIS A 276 -17.63 7.19 32.25
C HIS A 276 -18.39 8.04 33.29
N LYS A 277 -19.03 7.39 34.27
CA LYS A 277 -19.76 8.08 35.36
C LYS A 277 -18.82 8.83 36.31
N SER A 278 -17.64 8.27 36.59
CA SER A 278 -16.68 8.86 37.54
C SER A 278 -15.87 10.03 36.95
N LEU A 279 -15.78 10.16 35.61
CA LEU A 279 -14.98 11.20 34.97
C LEU A 279 -15.73 12.54 34.93
N PRO A 280 -15.11 13.65 35.42
CA PRO A 280 -15.63 14.99 35.24
C PRO A 280 -15.75 15.39 33.76
N GLY A 281 -16.63 16.35 33.46
CA GLY A 281 -16.85 16.84 32.08
C GLY A 281 -15.57 17.34 31.43
N ILE A 282 -14.72 18.05 32.18
CA ILE A 282 -13.41 18.55 31.70
C ILE A 282 -12.49 17.40 31.30
N ALA A 283 -12.43 16.33 32.09
CA ALA A 283 -11.62 15.15 31.78
C ALA A 283 -12.13 14.44 30.52
N ARG A 284 -13.44 14.34 30.32
CA ARG A 284 -14.05 13.80 29.09
C ARG A 284 -13.67 14.63 27.86
N SER A 285 -13.73 15.95 27.96
CA SER A 285 -13.26 16.85 26.88
C SER A 285 -11.77 16.69 26.60
N GLY A 286 -10.96 16.50 27.64
CA GLY A 286 -9.53 16.19 27.53
C GLY A 286 -9.26 14.88 26.76
N LEU A 287 -10.06 13.83 27.00
CA LEU A 287 -9.92 12.56 26.25
C LEU A 287 -10.20 12.74 24.76
N ARG A 288 -11.21 13.51 24.39
CA ARG A 288 -11.50 13.85 22.96
C ARG A 288 -10.34 14.60 22.32
N LEU A 289 -9.76 15.54 23.05
CA LEU A 289 -8.61 16.32 22.56
C LEU A 289 -7.37 15.43 22.37
N ILE A 290 -7.06 14.57 23.36
CA ILE A 290 -5.94 13.61 23.29
C ILE A 290 -6.14 12.65 22.11
N ALA A 291 -7.34 12.15 21.90
CA ALA A 291 -7.69 11.28 20.79
C ALA A 291 -7.78 12.03 19.44
N ARG A 292 -7.69 13.37 19.44
CA ARG A 292 -7.86 14.20 18.24
C ARG A 292 -9.14 13.85 17.46
N GLU A 293 -10.23 13.58 18.18
CA GLU A 293 -11.49 13.03 17.67
C GLU A 293 -12.02 13.84 16.47
N ASN A 294 -12.06 15.17 16.56
CA ASN A 294 -12.55 16.03 15.48
C ASN A 294 -11.68 15.91 14.23
N VAL A 295 -10.35 15.85 14.41
CA VAL A 295 -9.41 15.81 13.28
C VAL A 295 -9.51 14.47 12.55
N ILE A 296 -9.65 13.35 13.27
CA ILE A 296 -9.76 12.03 12.62
C ILE A 296 -11.11 11.89 11.92
N ASN A 297 -12.20 12.39 12.52
CA ASN A 297 -13.52 12.38 11.88
C ASN A 297 -13.55 13.26 10.63
N ASP A 298 -12.99 14.47 10.67
CA ASP A 298 -12.85 15.34 9.49
C ASP A 298 -12.09 14.64 8.36
N ARG A 299 -11.00 13.95 8.69
CA ARG A 299 -10.22 13.20 7.71
C ARG A 299 -10.98 12.00 7.14
N LEU A 300 -11.69 11.25 7.95
CA LEU A 300 -12.49 10.11 7.52
C LEU A 300 -13.69 10.55 6.68
N ASN A 301 -14.29 11.69 6.99
CA ASN A 301 -15.42 12.24 6.24
C ASN A 301 -15.09 12.56 4.78
N LYS A 302 -13.81 12.81 4.46
CA LYS A 302 -13.34 12.96 3.06
C LYS A 302 -13.55 11.71 2.21
N PHE A 303 -13.65 10.55 2.86
CA PHE A 303 -13.85 9.26 2.19
C PHE A 303 -15.28 8.76 2.30
N ARG A 304 -16.18 9.62 2.78
CA ARG A 304 -17.61 9.31 2.91
C ARG A 304 -18.22 9.06 1.53
N GLY A 305 -18.94 7.95 1.40
CA GLY A 305 -19.57 7.57 0.13
C GLY A 305 -18.68 6.77 -0.83
N HIS A 306 -17.40 6.56 -0.50
CA HIS A 306 -16.57 5.67 -1.31
C HIS A 306 -16.93 4.19 -1.09
N PRO A 307 -16.85 3.35 -2.14
CA PRO A 307 -17.01 1.91 -2.01
C PRO A 307 -16.08 1.31 -0.96
N CYS A 308 -16.53 0.28 -0.27
CA CYS A 308 -15.80 -0.33 0.83
C CYS A 308 -14.39 -0.82 0.45
N ASN A 309 -14.23 -1.35 -0.77
CA ASN A 309 -12.95 -1.81 -1.29
C ASN A 309 -11.95 -0.65 -1.56
N LEU A 310 -12.45 0.55 -1.77
CA LEU A 310 -11.67 1.74 -2.03
C LEU A 310 -11.32 2.50 -0.74
N PHE A 311 -12.14 2.37 0.31
CA PHE A 311 -11.97 3.10 1.56
C PHE A 311 -10.61 2.84 2.22
N ALA A 312 -10.25 1.56 2.43
CA ALA A 312 -8.96 1.21 3.05
C ALA A 312 -7.77 1.75 2.25
N ALA A 313 -7.81 1.62 0.93
CA ALA A 313 -6.78 2.14 0.03
C ALA A 313 -6.62 3.66 0.13
N LYS A 314 -7.74 4.41 0.09
CA LYS A 314 -7.73 5.88 0.20
C LYS A 314 -7.29 6.35 1.58
N VAL A 315 -7.69 5.65 2.65
CA VAL A 315 -7.24 5.93 4.02
C VAL A 315 -5.72 5.77 4.11
N LEU A 316 -5.18 4.63 3.66
CA LEU A 316 -3.73 4.40 3.69
C LEU A 316 -2.96 5.46 2.90
N HIS A 317 -3.40 5.77 1.69
CA HIS A 317 -2.78 6.81 0.87
C HIS A 317 -2.85 8.18 1.53
N HIS A 318 -4.02 8.57 2.06
CA HIS A 318 -4.21 9.87 2.72
C HIS A 318 -3.36 10.03 3.97
N PHE A 319 -3.16 8.95 4.73
CA PHE A 319 -2.33 8.97 5.93
C PHE A 319 -0.85 8.63 5.64
N GLY A 320 -0.48 8.50 4.37
CA GLY A 320 0.89 8.25 3.97
C GLY A 320 1.43 6.90 4.47
N VAL A 321 0.66 5.84 4.30
CA VAL A 321 1.04 4.48 4.69
C VAL A 321 1.25 3.61 3.46
N CYS A 322 2.40 2.96 3.38
CA CYS A 322 2.70 1.97 2.35
C CYS A 322 3.30 0.70 2.94
N GLY A 323 3.21 -0.39 2.21
CA GLY A 323 3.75 -1.69 2.61
C GLY A 323 4.63 -2.30 1.54
N GLN A 324 5.88 -2.62 1.87
CA GLN A 324 6.78 -3.37 1.00
C GLN A 324 6.69 -4.86 1.32
N LEU A 325 6.22 -5.62 0.35
CA LEU A 325 6.09 -7.07 0.47
C LEU A 325 7.35 -7.79 0.03
N THR A 326 7.70 -8.75 0.83
CA THR A 326 8.69 -9.75 0.46
C THR A 326 8.03 -11.12 0.56
N PRO A 327 7.73 -11.79 -0.55
CA PRO A 327 7.36 -13.19 -0.47
C PRO A 327 8.55 -13.99 0.05
N ALA A 328 8.33 -14.74 1.15
CA ALA A 328 9.37 -15.59 1.73
C ALA A 328 9.46 -16.89 0.98
N SER A 329 9.50 -17.09 -0.22
CA SER A 329 9.62 -18.37 -0.93
C SER A 329 8.35 -19.23 -1.02
N GLY A 330 7.20 -18.66 -1.32
CA GLY A 330 6.02 -19.50 -1.57
C GLY A 330 4.89 -18.72 -2.21
N ALA A 331 4.15 -19.36 -3.10
CA ALA A 331 2.91 -18.82 -3.61
C ALA A 331 1.89 -18.70 -2.47
N LEU A 332 1.10 -17.63 -2.48
CA LEU A 332 -0.06 -17.53 -1.59
C LEU A 332 -0.99 -18.73 -1.84
N PRO A 333 -1.54 -19.36 -0.79
CA PRO A 333 -2.38 -20.54 -0.97
C PRO A 333 -3.65 -20.21 -1.76
N PRO A 334 -4.25 -21.18 -2.47
CA PRO A 334 -5.49 -20.96 -3.19
C PRO A 334 -6.63 -20.62 -2.22
N ILE A 335 -7.62 -19.86 -2.69
CA ILE A 335 -8.74 -19.41 -1.86
C ILE A 335 -9.53 -20.56 -1.25
N ASP A 336 -9.64 -21.67 -1.97
CA ASP A 336 -10.38 -22.88 -1.55
C ASP A 336 -9.74 -23.59 -0.35
N SER A 337 -8.46 -23.34 -0.08
CA SER A 337 -7.80 -23.80 1.15
C SER A 337 -8.25 -23.04 2.39
N ARG A 338 -9.13 -22.04 2.24
CA ARG A 338 -9.69 -21.21 3.31
C ARG A 338 -8.60 -20.66 4.25
N PRO A 339 -7.61 -19.91 3.73
CA PRO A 339 -6.44 -19.54 4.50
C PRO A 339 -6.78 -18.67 5.72
N VAL A 340 -6.01 -18.87 6.78
CA VAL A 340 -6.00 -18.03 7.97
C VAL A 340 -4.63 -17.37 8.08
N PHE A 341 -4.58 -16.07 7.89
CA PHE A 341 -3.38 -15.27 8.03
C PHE A 341 -3.22 -14.89 9.50
N LEU A 342 -2.16 -15.38 10.14
CA LEU A 342 -1.82 -15.05 11.52
C LEU A 342 -0.66 -14.05 11.51
N ALA A 343 -0.92 -12.82 11.97
CA ALA A 343 0.04 -11.73 11.90
C ALA A 343 0.42 -11.20 13.29
N ASN A 344 1.67 -10.71 13.43
CA ASN A 344 2.04 -9.87 14.56
C ASN A 344 1.40 -8.48 14.45
N HIS A 345 1.32 -7.74 15.56
CA HIS A 345 0.56 -6.49 15.67
C HIS A 345 1.41 -5.33 16.22
N PRO A 346 2.38 -4.80 15.44
CA PRO A 346 3.34 -3.83 15.96
C PRO A 346 2.74 -2.44 16.24
N THR A 347 1.76 -1.98 15.46
CA THR A 347 1.27 -0.60 15.55
C THR A 347 -0.16 -0.44 16.02
N GLY A 348 -0.99 -1.47 15.90
CA GLY A 348 -2.36 -1.47 16.42
C GLY A 348 -3.41 -0.80 15.52
N GLY A 349 -3.03 -0.31 14.36
CA GLY A 349 -3.99 0.35 13.48
C GLY A 349 -3.57 0.30 12.00
N HIS A 350 -2.44 0.89 11.67
CA HIS A 350 -1.93 0.93 10.29
C HIS A 350 -1.71 -0.47 9.71
N ASP A 351 -1.13 -1.36 10.49
CA ASP A 351 -0.86 -2.75 10.14
C ASP A 351 -2.13 -3.52 9.80
N GLY A 352 -3.19 -3.36 10.57
CA GLY A 352 -4.48 -4.01 10.29
C GLY A 352 -5.10 -3.57 8.98
N ILE A 353 -5.16 -2.26 8.73
CA ILE A 353 -5.73 -1.70 7.49
C ILE A 353 -4.85 -2.04 6.29
N LEU A 354 -3.53 -1.97 6.44
CA LEU A 354 -2.57 -2.29 5.38
C LEU A 354 -2.65 -3.76 4.96
N LEU A 355 -2.62 -4.68 5.93
CA LEU A 355 -2.76 -6.11 5.64
C LEU A 355 -4.12 -6.44 5.04
N LEU A 356 -5.20 -5.87 5.57
CA LEU A 356 -6.53 -6.06 5.03
C LEU A 356 -6.62 -5.57 3.58
N HIS A 357 -6.14 -4.35 3.31
CA HIS A 357 -6.13 -3.80 1.96
C HIS A 357 -5.34 -4.70 1.00
N TRP A 358 -4.12 -5.06 1.36
CA TRP A 358 -3.29 -5.91 0.53
C TRP A 358 -3.92 -7.29 0.30
N LEU A 359 -4.30 -8.00 1.37
CA LEU A 359 -4.90 -9.34 1.25
C LEU A 359 -6.23 -9.32 0.50
N SER A 360 -7.02 -8.25 0.61
CA SER A 360 -8.30 -8.14 -0.13
C SER A 360 -8.11 -8.11 -1.65
N THR A 361 -6.93 -7.73 -2.13
CA THR A 361 -6.60 -7.77 -3.56
C THR A 361 -6.30 -9.18 -4.09
N TYR A 362 -5.96 -10.11 -3.20
CA TYR A 362 -5.76 -11.53 -3.52
C TYR A 362 -6.97 -12.40 -3.14
N TYR A 363 -7.54 -12.09 -1.99
CA TYR A 363 -8.63 -12.84 -1.37
C TYR A 363 -9.87 -11.96 -1.22
N PRO A 364 -10.61 -11.80 -2.30
CA PRO A 364 -11.86 -11.10 -2.22
C PRO A 364 -12.74 -11.73 -1.14
N GLY A 365 -13.32 -10.90 -0.21
CA GLY A 365 -14.13 -11.39 0.91
C GLY A 365 -13.34 -11.90 2.11
N ILE A 366 -12.04 -11.60 2.19
CA ILE A 366 -11.29 -11.81 3.44
C ILE A 366 -11.95 -11.06 4.60
N HIS A 367 -11.98 -11.69 5.77
CA HIS A 367 -12.51 -11.09 6.97
C HIS A 367 -11.39 -10.88 8.01
N LEU A 368 -11.35 -9.69 8.58
CA LEU A 368 -10.47 -9.33 9.68
C LEU A 368 -11.19 -9.55 11.02
N ILE A 369 -10.68 -10.46 11.84
CA ILE A 369 -11.18 -10.66 13.22
C ILE A 369 -10.50 -9.63 14.12
N VAL A 370 -11.29 -8.68 14.64
CA VAL A 370 -10.75 -7.51 15.36
C VAL A 370 -11.77 -6.98 16.36
N ASN A 371 -11.30 -6.14 17.29
CA ASN A 371 -12.15 -5.41 18.21
C ASN A 371 -13.25 -4.65 17.44
N ASP A 372 -14.45 -4.64 18.01
CA ASP A 372 -15.65 -4.00 17.44
C ASP A 372 -15.54 -2.47 17.23
N LEU A 373 -14.46 -1.84 17.66
CA LEU A 373 -14.18 -0.42 17.36
C LEU A 373 -14.21 -0.13 15.85
N LEU A 374 -13.63 -1.01 15.03
CA LEU A 374 -13.64 -0.85 13.57
C LEU A 374 -15.05 -1.02 12.95
N TRP A 375 -15.97 -1.63 13.66
CA TRP A 375 -17.38 -1.70 13.27
C TRP A 375 -18.07 -0.33 13.26
N SER A 376 -17.53 0.63 14.01
CA SER A 376 -17.99 2.02 14.00
C SER A 376 -17.72 2.73 12.66
N LEU A 377 -16.89 2.14 11.80
CA LEU A 377 -16.61 2.60 10.45
C LEU A 377 -17.42 1.77 9.44
N PRO A 378 -18.59 2.23 8.96
CA PRO A 378 -19.45 1.45 8.06
C PRO A 378 -18.74 0.88 6.83
N PRO A 379 -17.79 1.58 6.17
CA PRO A 379 -17.04 1.01 5.05
C PRO A 379 -16.20 -0.21 5.41
N MET A 380 -15.86 -0.42 6.68
CA MET A 380 -15.07 -1.57 7.12
C MET A 380 -15.92 -2.80 7.46
N ARG A 381 -17.22 -2.62 7.73
CA ARG A 381 -18.14 -3.70 8.16
C ARG A 381 -18.13 -4.95 7.29
N PRO A 382 -18.07 -4.86 5.94
CA PRO A 382 -18.02 -6.04 5.09
C PRO A 382 -16.76 -6.91 5.26
N TYR A 383 -15.72 -6.34 5.86
CA TYR A 383 -14.43 -7.00 6.06
C TYR A 383 -14.15 -7.35 7.52
N VAL A 384 -15.01 -6.93 8.45
CA VAL A 384 -14.75 -7.03 9.88
C VAL A 384 -15.66 -8.06 10.52
N VAL A 385 -15.07 -9.02 11.22
CA VAL A 385 -15.76 -9.85 12.20
C VAL A 385 -15.55 -9.21 13.58
N PRO A 386 -16.54 -8.49 14.11
CA PRO A 386 -16.37 -7.74 15.34
C PRO A 386 -16.35 -8.67 16.55
N VAL A 387 -15.35 -8.51 17.42
CA VAL A 387 -15.22 -9.23 18.67
C VAL A 387 -15.25 -8.23 19.80
N ASP A 388 -16.25 -8.31 20.66
CA ASP A 388 -16.28 -7.51 21.88
C ASP A 388 -15.31 -8.08 22.92
N VAL A 389 -14.15 -7.44 23.05
CA VAL A 389 -13.09 -7.86 23.98
C VAL A 389 -13.46 -7.56 25.44
N PHE A 390 -14.38 -6.64 25.68
CA PHE A 390 -14.79 -6.19 27.01
C PHE A 390 -16.16 -6.74 27.45
N GLY A 391 -16.89 -7.38 26.53
CA GLY A 391 -18.23 -7.91 26.76
C GLY A 391 -18.26 -9.40 27.09
N ASP A 392 -19.39 -10.05 26.75
CA ASP A 392 -19.60 -11.48 26.99
C ASP A 392 -18.63 -12.34 26.14
N SER A 393 -17.66 -12.94 26.79
CA SER A 393 -16.66 -13.81 26.20
C SER A 393 -17.27 -15.01 25.44
N ARG A 394 -18.46 -15.49 25.85
CA ARG A 394 -19.14 -16.60 25.16
C ARG A 394 -19.73 -16.16 23.82
N LYS A 395 -20.29 -14.94 23.75
CA LYS A 395 -20.78 -14.37 22.48
C LYS A 395 -19.63 -14.13 21.52
N ALA A 396 -18.55 -13.52 22.01
CA ALA A 396 -17.34 -13.30 21.23
C ALA A 396 -16.79 -14.62 20.65
N LEU A 397 -16.71 -15.67 21.47
CA LEU A 397 -16.26 -17.00 21.03
C LEU A 397 -17.16 -17.59 19.95
N LYS A 398 -18.50 -17.48 20.08
CA LYS A 398 -19.45 -17.97 19.06
C LYS A 398 -19.25 -17.27 17.71
N ILE A 399 -19.02 -15.96 17.70
CA ILE A 399 -18.78 -15.18 16.49
C ILE A 399 -17.48 -15.65 15.81
N VAL A 400 -16.41 -15.81 16.57
CA VAL A 400 -15.12 -16.30 16.07
C VAL A 400 -15.26 -17.72 15.53
N MET A 401 -15.94 -18.63 16.25
CA MET A 401 -16.18 -19.99 15.79
C MET A 401 -16.95 -20.04 14.47
N ALA A 402 -17.98 -19.20 14.32
CA ALA A 402 -18.75 -19.10 13.08
C ALA A 402 -17.89 -18.60 11.91
N ALA A 403 -17.00 -17.64 12.15
CA ALA A 403 -16.06 -17.15 11.13
C ALA A 403 -15.08 -18.25 10.69
N PHE A 404 -14.54 -19.02 11.65
CA PHE A 404 -13.64 -20.14 11.32
C PHE A 404 -14.38 -21.32 10.64
N ALA A 405 -15.64 -21.56 10.93
CA ALA A 405 -16.45 -22.57 10.25
C ALA A 405 -16.84 -22.18 8.81
N GLY A 406 -16.90 -20.88 8.52
CA GLY A 406 -17.25 -20.36 7.20
C GLY A 406 -16.18 -20.59 6.14
N ASN A 407 -16.40 -20.08 4.92
CA ASN A 407 -15.51 -20.28 3.78
C ASN A 407 -14.62 -19.07 3.46
N HIS A 408 -14.81 -17.94 4.13
CA HIS A 408 -14.00 -16.75 3.88
C HIS A 408 -12.58 -16.91 4.41
N PRO A 409 -11.55 -16.45 3.69
CA PRO A 409 -10.23 -16.27 4.25
C PRO A 409 -10.27 -15.34 5.47
N LEU A 410 -9.38 -15.58 6.43
CA LEU A 410 -9.36 -14.81 7.69
C LEU A 410 -8.01 -14.15 7.91
N LEU A 411 -8.03 -12.93 8.46
CA LEU A 411 -6.86 -12.25 9.02
C LEU A 411 -7.06 -12.09 10.52
N VAL A 412 -6.09 -12.56 11.30
CA VAL A 412 -6.15 -12.56 12.78
C VAL A 412 -4.83 -12.05 13.34
N PHE A 413 -4.92 -11.26 14.40
CA PHE A 413 -3.79 -10.86 15.24
C PHE A 413 -3.86 -11.63 16.57
N PRO A 414 -3.17 -12.78 16.69
CA PRO A 414 -3.40 -13.70 17.81
C PRO A 414 -2.97 -13.15 19.17
N SER A 415 -2.07 -12.15 19.21
CA SER A 415 -1.70 -11.47 20.46
C SER A 415 -2.86 -10.68 21.07
N GLY A 416 -3.83 -10.24 20.24
CA GLY A 416 -4.93 -9.37 20.65
C GLY A 416 -4.49 -8.00 21.19
N ASN A 417 -3.21 -7.72 21.18
CA ASN A 417 -2.61 -6.49 21.70
C ASN A 417 -1.50 -5.97 20.79
N THR A 418 -1.36 -4.67 20.74
CA THR A 418 -0.25 -4.00 20.08
C THR A 418 1.06 -4.30 20.79
N ALA A 419 2.15 -4.50 20.02
CA ALA A 419 3.48 -4.73 20.56
C ALA A 419 3.92 -3.58 21.51
N ARG A 420 4.68 -3.91 22.54
CA ARG A 420 5.16 -2.98 23.58
C ARG A 420 6.68 -3.00 23.67
N LYS A 421 7.28 -1.88 24.07
CA LYS A 421 8.71 -1.85 24.40
C LYS A 421 8.95 -2.41 25.81
N GLN A 422 9.67 -3.53 25.86
CA GLN A 422 10.18 -4.12 27.11
C GLN A 422 11.71 -4.03 27.09
N LYS A 423 12.31 -3.42 28.11
CA LYS A 423 13.78 -3.18 28.19
C LYS A 423 14.39 -2.59 26.90
N GLY A 424 13.66 -1.69 26.24
CA GLY A 424 14.11 -1.04 25.01
C GLY A 424 13.81 -1.79 23.70
N VAL A 425 13.48 -3.08 23.76
CA VAL A 425 13.17 -3.94 22.62
C VAL A 425 11.66 -3.98 22.39
N LEU A 426 11.25 -3.89 21.11
CA LEU A 426 9.85 -4.09 20.74
C LEU A 426 9.50 -5.57 20.87
N THR A 427 8.54 -5.86 21.74
CA THR A 427 8.15 -7.23 22.08
C THR A 427 6.68 -7.45 21.76
N GLU A 428 6.42 -8.47 20.96
CA GLU A 428 5.08 -8.98 20.71
C GLU A 428 4.57 -9.76 21.91
N ALA A 429 3.32 -9.55 22.29
CA ALA A 429 2.70 -10.33 23.34
C ALA A 429 2.56 -11.82 22.95
N PRO A 430 2.48 -12.74 23.92
CA PRO A 430 2.19 -14.15 23.63
C PRO A 430 0.93 -14.32 22.80
N TRP A 431 0.96 -15.22 21.84
CA TRP A 431 -0.20 -15.51 21.01
C TRP A 431 -1.22 -16.37 21.76
N GLN A 432 -2.48 -16.01 21.61
CA GLN A 432 -3.58 -16.78 22.16
C GLN A 432 -3.76 -18.09 21.39
N LYS A 433 -4.08 -19.18 22.10
CA LYS A 433 -4.28 -20.52 21.54
C LYS A 433 -5.51 -20.66 20.64
N ASN A 434 -6.58 -19.87 20.90
CA ASN A 434 -7.88 -20.06 20.24
C ASN A 434 -7.83 -19.95 18.72
N PRO A 435 -7.17 -18.98 18.08
CA PRO A 435 -7.06 -18.92 16.63
C PRO A 435 -6.40 -20.18 16.04
N VAL A 436 -5.36 -20.70 16.68
CA VAL A 436 -4.63 -21.89 16.24
C VAL A 436 -5.51 -23.13 16.38
N LYS A 437 -6.12 -23.32 17.54
CA LYS A 437 -7.08 -24.41 17.79
C LYS A 437 -8.23 -24.43 16.79
N MET A 438 -8.79 -23.26 16.46
CA MET A 438 -9.89 -23.13 15.50
C MET A 438 -9.41 -23.43 14.07
N ALA A 439 -8.22 -23.00 13.69
CA ALA A 439 -7.66 -23.31 12.38
C ALA A 439 -7.51 -24.83 12.18
N ILE A 440 -6.96 -25.53 13.16
CA ILE A 440 -6.84 -27.00 13.12
C ILE A 440 -8.22 -27.67 13.06
N LYS A 441 -9.12 -27.29 13.98
CA LYS A 441 -10.47 -27.87 14.07
C LYS A 441 -11.25 -27.75 12.77
N HIS A 442 -11.13 -26.63 12.08
CA HIS A 442 -11.87 -26.33 10.86
C HIS A 442 -11.07 -26.61 9.58
N GLN A 443 -9.96 -27.34 9.67
CA GLN A 443 -9.14 -27.77 8.53
C GLN A 443 -8.75 -26.60 7.63
N ARG A 444 -8.16 -25.56 8.20
CA ARG A 444 -7.75 -24.34 7.49
C ARG A 444 -6.24 -24.26 7.31
N THR A 445 -5.80 -23.84 6.16
CA THR A 445 -4.39 -23.53 5.92
C THR A 445 -3.98 -22.30 6.71
N VAL A 446 -2.91 -22.40 7.51
CA VAL A 446 -2.37 -21.28 8.30
C VAL A 446 -1.19 -20.65 7.58
N VAL A 447 -1.21 -19.32 7.49
CA VAL A 447 -0.16 -18.53 6.86
C VAL A 447 0.37 -17.52 7.88
N PRO A 448 1.61 -17.68 8.38
CA PRO A 448 2.20 -16.69 9.26
C PRO A 448 2.62 -15.45 8.45
N VAL A 449 2.34 -14.27 8.96
CA VAL A 449 2.68 -12.99 8.32
C VAL A 449 3.40 -12.11 9.33
N GLN A 450 4.61 -11.68 8.99
CA GLN A 450 5.30 -10.69 9.80
C GLN A 450 5.20 -9.31 9.17
N ILE A 451 4.81 -8.34 9.98
CA ILE A 451 4.83 -6.93 9.64
C ILE A 451 5.84 -6.20 10.53
N SER A 452 6.73 -5.41 9.90
CA SER A 452 7.61 -4.49 10.61
C SER A 452 6.87 -3.19 10.90
N GLY A 453 7.33 -2.46 11.91
CA GLY A 453 6.77 -1.15 12.25
C GLY A 453 6.87 -0.87 13.73
N TYR A 454 6.68 0.38 14.09
CA TYR A 454 6.67 0.83 15.48
C TYR A 454 5.87 2.13 15.60
N ASN A 455 5.35 2.37 16.78
CA ASN A 455 4.70 3.62 17.15
C ASN A 455 5.71 4.66 17.64
N SER A 456 5.27 5.88 17.82
CA SER A 456 6.11 6.99 18.24
C SER A 456 6.69 6.81 19.65
N ARG A 457 7.72 7.61 19.97
CA ARG A 457 8.25 7.67 21.34
C ARG A 457 7.20 8.13 22.35
N LEU A 458 6.26 8.97 21.91
CA LEU A 458 5.13 9.42 22.74
C LEU A 458 4.22 8.26 23.16
N PHE A 459 3.83 7.40 22.21
CA PHE A 459 3.02 6.22 22.46
C PHE A 459 3.66 5.29 23.51
N TYR A 460 4.93 4.94 23.30
CA TYR A 460 5.63 4.07 24.25
C TYR A 460 5.95 4.75 25.58
N GLY A 461 6.16 6.07 25.58
CA GLY A 461 6.35 6.89 26.80
C GLY A 461 5.09 6.90 27.67
N ALA A 462 3.93 7.13 27.05
CA ALA A 462 2.65 7.08 27.74
C ALA A 462 2.38 5.70 28.37
N GLY A 463 2.67 4.62 27.63
CA GLY A 463 2.54 3.27 28.17
C GLY A 463 3.48 2.98 29.37
N ARG A 464 4.72 3.50 29.34
CA ARG A 464 5.65 3.41 30.49
C ARG A 464 5.14 4.19 31.70
N LEU A 465 4.69 5.44 31.49
CA LEU A 465 4.15 6.28 32.56
C LEU A 465 2.92 5.66 33.18
N ARG A 466 2.01 5.12 32.35
CA ARG A 466 0.84 4.39 32.83
C ARG A 466 1.21 3.22 33.75
N ASN A 467 2.19 2.40 33.31
CA ASN A 467 2.66 1.26 34.11
C ASN A 467 3.30 1.71 35.42
N LEU A 468 4.08 2.79 35.42
CA LEU A 468 4.70 3.38 36.60
C LEU A 468 3.62 3.86 37.60
N LEU A 469 2.57 4.51 37.11
CA LEU A 469 1.47 5.04 37.90
C LEU A 469 0.41 3.96 38.21
N ARG A 470 0.61 2.71 37.75
CA ARG A 470 -0.33 1.59 37.95
C ARG A 470 -1.77 1.89 37.49
N ILE A 471 -1.92 2.70 36.44
CA ILE A 471 -3.24 3.02 35.88
C ILE A 471 -3.76 1.79 35.12
N PRO A 472 -4.92 1.23 35.44
CA PRO A 472 -5.43 -0.01 34.85
C PRO A 472 -5.93 0.17 33.41
N LEU A 473 -6.18 1.41 32.98
CA LEU A 473 -6.70 1.72 31.66
C LEU A 473 -5.58 1.92 30.64
N ASN A 474 -5.71 1.33 29.47
CA ASN A 474 -4.76 1.49 28.36
C ASN A 474 -4.92 2.86 27.66
N LEU A 475 -4.60 3.95 28.35
CA LEU A 475 -4.76 5.33 27.84
C LEU A 475 -3.93 5.58 26.57
N GLU A 476 -2.82 4.89 26.41
CA GLU A 476 -2.00 4.98 25.20
C GLU A 476 -2.74 4.55 23.93
N MET A 477 -3.82 3.77 24.04
CA MET A 477 -4.66 3.41 22.88
C MET A 477 -5.36 4.64 22.29
N LEU A 478 -5.63 5.67 23.07
CA LEU A 478 -6.17 6.94 22.57
C LEU A 478 -5.16 7.68 21.68
N LEU A 479 -3.86 7.38 21.84
CA LEU A 479 -2.81 7.95 20.99
C LEU A 479 -2.69 7.26 19.64
N LEU A 480 -3.41 6.16 19.37
CA LEU A 480 -3.40 5.53 18.04
C LEU A 480 -3.92 6.48 16.96
N SER A 481 -4.92 7.29 17.27
CA SER A 481 -5.37 8.34 16.35
C SER A 481 -4.27 9.36 16.05
N HIS A 482 -3.45 9.70 17.04
CA HIS A 482 -2.27 10.56 16.85
C HIS A 482 -1.22 9.90 15.94
N GLU A 483 -1.03 8.59 16.09
CA GLU A 483 -0.14 7.83 15.19
C GLU A 483 -0.63 7.86 13.74
N PHE A 484 -1.93 7.72 13.50
CA PHE A 484 -2.53 7.86 12.17
C PHE A 484 -2.36 9.27 11.59
N LEU A 485 -2.57 10.30 12.40
CA LEU A 485 -2.51 11.70 11.98
C LEU A 485 -1.08 12.24 11.85
N SER A 486 -0.06 11.41 12.02
CA SER A 486 1.33 11.82 11.84
C SER A 486 1.58 12.26 10.39
N PRO A 487 2.19 13.45 10.15
CA PRO A 487 2.42 13.95 8.79
C PRO A 487 3.58 13.24 8.06
N LYS A 488 4.08 12.14 8.60
CA LYS A 488 5.22 11.40 8.05
C LYS A 488 4.71 10.21 7.27
N TRP A 489 5.21 10.05 6.04
CA TRP A 489 5.01 8.83 5.27
C TRP A 489 5.61 7.64 6.03
N LYS A 490 4.80 6.60 6.24
CA LYS A 490 5.19 5.41 6.99
C LYS A 490 5.30 4.21 6.05
N GLU A 491 6.44 3.58 6.07
CA GLU A 491 6.70 2.38 5.28
C GLU A 491 6.77 1.17 6.21
N PHE A 492 6.08 0.11 5.85
CA PHE A 492 6.04 -1.16 6.57
C PHE A 492 6.65 -2.26 5.71
N GLY A 493 7.51 -3.08 6.29
CA GLY A 493 7.94 -4.32 5.67
C GLY A 493 6.93 -5.43 5.98
N LEU A 494 6.55 -6.19 4.98
CA LEU A 494 5.64 -7.33 5.08
C LEU A 494 6.34 -8.58 4.57
N THR A 495 6.35 -9.65 5.36
CA THR A 495 6.86 -10.95 4.91
C THR A 495 5.81 -12.03 5.17
N VAL A 496 5.46 -12.74 4.12
CA VAL A 496 4.53 -13.86 4.17
C VAL A 496 5.32 -15.16 4.27
N GLY A 497 5.06 -15.93 5.32
CA GLY A 497 5.69 -17.23 5.51
C GLY A 497 5.06 -18.32 4.67
N GLN A 498 5.63 -19.52 4.73
CA GLN A 498 5.11 -20.69 4.04
C GLN A 498 3.73 -21.06 4.58
N PRO A 499 2.75 -21.35 3.71
CA PRO A 499 1.48 -21.92 4.12
C PRO A 499 1.69 -23.27 4.80
N MET A 500 0.98 -23.50 5.89
CA MET A 500 1.05 -24.72 6.69
C MET A 500 -0.32 -25.41 6.70
N THR A 501 -0.32 -26.71 6.45
CA THR A 501 -1.54 -27.51 6.59
C THR A 501 -1.93 -27.67 8.07
N PRO A 502 -3.18 -28.04 8.38
CA PRO A 502 -3.60 -28.31 9.76
C PRO A 502 -2.74 -29.34 10.46
N GLU A 503 -2.28 -30.37 9.77
CA GLU A 503 -1.41 -31.43 10.28
C GLU A 503 -0.02 -30.88 10.64
N GLN A 504 0.54 -30.05 9.78
CA GLN A 504 1.82 -29.37 10.02
C GLN A 504 1.72 -28.44 11.24
N VAL A 505 0.61 -27.70 11.38
CA VAL A 505 0.38 -26.86 12.55
C VAL A 505 0.21 -27.71 13.81
N GLN A 506 -0.48 -28.83 13.73
CA GLN A 506 -0.66 -29.76 14.85
C GLN A 506 0.68 -30.35 15.33
N ALA A 507 1.60 -30.60 14.41
CA ALA A 507 2.93 -31.12 14.72
C ALA A 507 3.88 -30.11 15.41
N LEU A 508 3.52 -28.83 15.50
CA LEU A 508 4.35 -27.80 16.13
C LEU A 508 4.42 -27.86 17.65
N GLY A 509 3.58 -28.66 18.31
CA GLY A 509 3.56 -28.81 19.75
C GLY A 509 2.49 -29.79 20.23
N ILE A 510 2.59 -30.21 21.48
CA ILE A 510 1.66 -31.14 22.13
C ILE A 510 0.37 -30.42 22.53
N SER A 511 0.49 -29.20 23.08
CA SER A 511 -0.64 -28.36 23.48
C SER A 511 -0.94 -27.24 22.48
N ASP A 512 -2.15 -26.69 22.55
CA ASP A 512 -2.54 -25.56 21.71
C ASP A 512 -1.73 -24.29 22.05
N GLU A 513 -1.30 -24.14 23.30
CA GLU A 513 -0.41 -23.09 23.78
C GLU A 513 0.98 -23.19 23.14
N GLU A 514 1.56 -24.38 23.12
CA GLU A 514 2.86 -24.64 22.48
C GLU A 514 2.80 -24.39 20.97
N ARG A 515 1.73 -24.81 20.30
CA ARG A 515 1.50 -24.55 18.87
C ARG A 515 1.43 -23.07 18.57
N ALA A 516 0.69 -22.31 19.40
CA ALA A 516 0.57 -20.86 19.24
C ALA A 516 1.91 -20.15 19.43
N GLU A 517 2.70 -20.55 20.43
CA GLU A 517 4.03 -19.98 20.66
C GLU A 517 5.01 -20.36 19.55
N SER A 518 4.95 -21.58 19.04
CA SER A 518 5.77 -22.02 17.91
C SER A 518 5.46 -21.24 16.64
N LEU A 519 4.16 -21.01 16.33
CA LEU A 519 3.74 -20.17 15.22
C LEU A 519 4.19 -18.71 15.39
N ARG A 520 4.10 -18.17 16.61
CA ARG A 520 4.62 -16.83 16.93
C ARG A 520 6.12 -16.74 16.63
N ARG A 521 6.91 -17.74 17.06
CA ARG A 521 8.36 -17.79 16.77
C ARG A 521 8.66 -17.91 15.28
N ILE A 522 7.90 -18.72 14.54
CA ILE A 522 8.00 -18.82 13.08
C ILE A 522 7.72 -17.44 12.46
N CYS A 523 6.63 -16.80 12.82
CA CYS A 523 6.28 -15.48 12.36
C CYS A 523 7.41 -14.47 12.62
N MET A 524 7.90 -14.38 13.85
CA MET A 524 8.92 -13.41 14.25
C MET A 524 10.30 -13.64 13.60
N ARG A 525 10.53 -14.81 13.00
CA ARG A 525 11.78 -15.15 12.25
C ARG A 525 11.70 -14.81 10.75
N LEU A 526 10.55 -14.38 10.24
CA LEU A 526 10.39 -14.13 8.81
C LEU A 526 11.19 -12.93 8.27
N ASN A 527 11.80 -12.12 9.14
CA ASN A 527 12.67 -10.98 8.79
C ASN A 527 12.08 -10.11 7.66
N PRO A 528 11.05 -9.29 7.93
CA PRO A 528 10.56 -8.36 6.94
C PRO A 528 11.67 -7.38 6.54
N PRO A 529 11.64 -6.85 5.31
CA PRO A 529 12.57 -5.80 4.93
C PRO A 529 12.51 -4.70 6.00
N ALA A 530 13.67 -4.24 6.43
CA ALA A 530 13.73 -3.12 7.35
C ALA A 530 12.94 -1.97 6.71
N ALA A 531 11.97 -1.43 7.45
CA ALA A 531 11.32 -0.20 7.01
C ALA A 531 12.44 0.79 6.70
N PRO A 532 12.55 1.31 5.46
CA PRO A 532 13.62 2.22 5.14
C PRO A 532 13.59 3.35 6.16
N ALA A 533 14.75 3.64 6.72
CA ALA A 533 14.89 4.63 7.78
C ALA A 533 14.15 5.89 7.34
N ILE A 534 13.19 6.32 8.14
CA ILE A 534 12.50 7.60 7.92
C ILE A 534 13.62 8.61 7.72
N VAL A 535 13.79 9.09 6.49
CA VAL A 535 14.73 10.18 6.23
C VAL A 535 14.16 11.38 6.96
N ASN A 536 14.59 11.54 8.20
CA ASN A 536 14.33 12.76 8.94
C ASN A 536 14.90 13.90 8.09
N PRO A 537 14.14 14.95 7.80
CA PRO A 537 14.71 16.17 7.27
C PRO A 537 15.51 16.79 8.42
N SER A 538 16.84 16.70 8.37
CA SER A 538 17.72 17.69 8.99
C SER A 538 17.86 18.86 8.03
#